data_33b04e6459e4a9089bf4a28a7c741fec
#
_entry.id   33b04e6459e4a9089bf4a28a7c741fec
#
_cell.length_a   1.000
_cell.length_b   1.000
_cell.length_c   1.000
_cell.angle_alpha   90.00
_cell.angle_beta   90.00
_cell.angle_gamma   90.00
#
_symmetry.space_group_name_H-M   'P 1'
#
loop_
_entity.id
_entity.type
_entity.pdbx_description
1 polymer ?
#
loop_
_entity_poly.entity_id
_entity_poly.type
_entity_poly.pdbx_seq_one_letter_code
_entity_poly.pdbx_strand_id
1 'polypeptide(L)'
;MKKNRFKKDWLYEHLHDPFVKRAQKENYRSRAVYKLQEIDEIHKLLRPGQIIVDLGSAPGAWSQYLSRKLADGDGNLRGEVLALDLLPMEPVEGVQFIQGDFREPETLAQLEAALQGRGVDVVLSDMAPNLSGIASADAARIEHLADLSLEFARKWLKDDGALLIKSFHTGYFSQIVNRFKLQFKTVKTIKPKASRDRSAEVFILGLYPKDAAAQIE
;
A
#
# COMPACT_ATOMS: atom_id res chain seq x y z
N MET A 1 19.11 13.27 33.55
CA MET A 1 18.31 12.63 32.49
C MET A 1 18.39 13.47 31.22
N LYS A 2 19.06 13.03 30.15
CA LYS A 2 19.06 13.71 28.85
C LYS A 2 17.67 13.59 28.24
N LYS A 3 16.90 14.69 28.19
CA LYS A 3 15.62 14.76 27.48
C LYS A 3 15.87 14.45 26.00
N ASN A 4 15.18 13.45 25.48
CA ASN A 4 15.33 12.93 24.11
C ASN A 4 14.90 14.02 23.09
N ARG A 5 15.86 14.79 22.59
CA ARG A 5 15.69 15.93 21.67
C ARG A 5 14.98 15.49 20.38
N PHE A 6 15.29 14.29 19.86
CA PHE A 6 14.66 13.70 18.69
C PHE A 6 13.13 13.53 18.78
N LYS A 7 12.60 13.22 19.97
CA LYS A 7 11.13 13.13 20.16
C LYS A 7 10.44 14.49 20.08
N LYS A 8 11.13 15.58 20.48
CA LYS A 8 10.53 16.94 20.44
C LYS A 8 10.49 17.49 19.02
N ASP A 9 11.57 17.33 18.26
CA ASP A 9 11.65 17.82 16.89
C ASP A 9 10.66 17.07 15.98
N TRP A 10 10.55 15.74 16.14
CA TRP A 10 9.56 14.93 15.42
C TRP A 10 8.11 15.35 15.78
N LEU A 11 7.82 15.56 17.08
CA LEU A 11 6.50 15.97 17.54
C LEU A 11 6.13 17.36 16.99
N TYR A 12 7.08 18.29 17.02
CA TYR A 12 6.90 19.64 16.47
C TYR A 12 6.59 19.57 14.96
N GLU A 13 7.37 18.84 14.18
CA GLU A 13 7.11 18.64 12.76
C GLU A 13 5.76 17.97 12.50
N HIS A 14 5.41 16.96 13.29
CA HIS A 14 4.13 16.26 13.16
C HIS A 14 2.95 17.21 13.40
N LEU A 15 3.00 18.03 14.43
CA LEU A 15 1.94 18.97 14.76
C LEU A 15 1.81 20.14 13.75
N HIS A 16 2.89 20.49 13.07
CA HIS A 16 2.92 21.57 12.07
C HIS A 16 2.75 21.08 10.63
N ASP A 17 2.71 19.77 10.42
CA ASP A 17 2.54 19.16 9.10
C ASP A 17 1.13 19.49 8.54
N PRO A 18 1.05 20.16 7.38
CA PRO A 18 -0.24 20.57 6.81
C PRO A 18 -1.12 19.37 6.45
N PHE A 19 -0.53 18.24 6.06
CA PHE A 19 -1.27 17.01 5.76
C PHE A 19 -1.82 16.34 7.03
N VAL A 20 -1.14 16.46 8.18
CA VAL A 20 -1.68 16.01 9.48
C VAL A 20 -2.93 16.81 9.85
N LYS A 21 -2.83 18.16 9.77
CA LYS A 21 -3.96 19.04 10.06
C LYS A 21 -5.14 18.79 9.13
N ARG A 22 -4.85 18.58 7.85
CA ARG A 22 -5.87 18.27 6.85
C ARG A 22 -6.53 16.92 7.15
N ALA A 23 -5.77 15.88 7.49
CA ALA A 23 -6.30 14.57 7.85
C ALA A 23 -7.24 14.64 9.05
N GLN A 24 -6.87 15.41 10.09
CA GLN A 24 -7.73 15.65 11.25
C GLN A 24 -9.04 16.35 10.86
N LYS A 25 -8.97 17.39 10.02
CA LYS A 25 -10.16 18.12 9.55
C LYS A 25 -11.10 17.25 8.72
N GLU A 26 -10.54 16.34 7.90
CA GLU A 26 -11.29 15.45 7.01
C GLU A 26 -11.62 14.09 7.65
N ASN A 27 -11.34 13.92 8.96
CA ASN A 27 -11.57 12.71 9.73
C ASN A 27 -10.88 11.46 9.13
N TYR A 28 -9.67 11.62 8.63
CA TYR A 28 -8.80 10.51 8.28
C TYR A 28 -7.86 10.15 9.44
N ARG A 29 -7.61 8.86 9.61
CA ARG A 29 -6.76 8.33 10.69
C ARG A 29 -5.30 8.72 10.58
N SER A 30 -4.83 8.98 9.36
CA SER A 30 -3.45 9.44 9.14
C SER A 30 -3.31 10.26 7.85
N ARG A 31 -2.23 11.04 7.78
CA ARG A 31 -1.84 11.78 6.58
C ARG A 31 -1.47 10.90 5.38
N ALA A 32 -1.23 9.59 5.60
CA ALA A 32 -0.89 8.64 4.54
C ALA A 32 -1.97 8.56 3.45
N VAL A 33 -3.22 8.90 3.78
CA VAL A 33 -4.33 8.95 2.82
C VAL A 33 -4.02 9.80 1.59
N TYR A 34 -3.34 10.95 1.76
CA TYR A 34 -3.08 11.87 0.65
C TYR A 34 -2.06 11.36 -0.36
N LYS A 35 -1.25 10.37 0.01
CA LYS A 35 -0.36 9.68 -0.91
C LYS A 35 -1.19 8.86 -1.91
N LEU A 36 -2.13 8.04 -1.41
CA LEU A 36 -3.01 7.26 -2.25
C LEU A 36 -3.95 8.14 -3.06
N GLN A 37 -4.54 9.17 -2.43
CA GLN A 37 -5.43 10.12 -3.11
C GLN A 37 -4.73 10.77 -4.31
N GLU A 38 -3.53 11.31 -4.15
CA GLU A 38 -2.78 11.95 -5.23
C GLU A 38 -2.46 10.95 -6.36
N ILE A 39 -2.04 9.74 -6.01
CA ILE A 39 -1.75 8.69 -7.00
C ILE A 39 -3.02 8.29 -7.76
N ASP A 40 -4.14 8.10 -7.05
CA ASP A 40 -5.42 7.76 -7.67
C ASP A 40 -5.95 8.88 -8.57
N GLU A 41 -5.85 10.14 -8.15
CA GLU A 41 -6.28 11.31 -8.96
C GLU A 41 -5.54 11.37 -10.30
N ILE A 42 -4.23 11.05 -10.30
CA ILE A 42 -3.40 11.09 -11.50
C ILE A 42 -3.60 9.85 -12.38
N HIS A 43 -3.66 8.67 -11.77
CA HIS A 43 -3.64 7.41 -12.50
C HIS A 43 -5.01 6.73 -12.65
N LYS A 44 -6.05 7.24 -11.97
CA LYS A 44 -7.43 6.73 -12.03
C LYS A 44 -7.51 5.24 -11.70
N LEU A 45 -6.84 4.85 -10.61
CA LEU A 45 -6.70 3.46 -10.21
C LEU A 45 -8.01 2.87 -9.66
N LEU A 46 -8.78 3.71 -8.94
CA LEU A 46 -9.88 3.28 -8.10
C LEU A 46 -11.23 3.67 -8.73
N ARG A 47 -12.10 2.68 -8.88
CA ARG A 47 -13.46 2.84 -9.40
C ARG A 47 -14.45 1.90 -8.68
N PRO A 48 -15.73 2.26 -8.54
CA PRO A 48 -16.75 1.37 -7.97
C PRO A 48 -16.79 0.01 -8.69
N GLY A 49 -17.07 -1.04 -7.95
CA GLY A 49 -17.19 -2.41 -8.46
C GLY A 49 -15.90 -3.23 -8.39
N GLN A 50 -14.79 -2.64 -7.98
CA GLN A 50 -13.50 -3.34 -7.88
C GLN A 50 -13.38 -4.19 -6.60
N ILE A 51 -12.55 -5.24 -6.69
CA ILE A 51 -12.00 -5.99 -5.55
C ILE A 51 -10.59 -5.45 -5.30
N ILE A 52 -10.37 -4.89 -4.12
CA ILE A 52 -9.12 -4.23 -3.74
C ILE A 52 -8.54 -4.89 -2.49
N VAL A 53 -7.23 -5.12 -2.51
CA VAL A 53 -6.47 -5.61 -1.35
C VAL A 53 -5.56 -4.48 -0.84
N ASP A 54 -5.68 -4.13 0.45
CA ASP A 54 -4.91 -3.08 1.15
C ASP A 54 -3.96 -3.72 2.16
N LEU A 55 -2.70 -3.90 1.79
CA LEU A 55 -1.64 -4.52 2.59
C LEU A 55 -0.88 -3.46 3.41
N GLY A 56 -0.76 -3.69 4.72
CA GLY A 56 -0.20 -2.70 5.64
C GLY A 56 -1.20 -1.58 5.94
N SER A 57 -2.45 -1.97 6.15
CA SER A 57 -3.59 -1.05 6.19
C SER A 57 -3.67 -0.19 7.45
N ALA A 58 -3.12 -0.65 8.60
CA ALA A 58 -3.23 0.09 9.86
C ALA A 58 -2.51 1.46 9.79
N PRO A 59 -3.11 2.50 10.34
CA PRO A 59 -4.31 2.58 11.16
C PRO A 59 -5.64 2.65 10.37
N GLY A 60 -5.65 2.48 9.04
CA GLY A 60 -6.85 2.40 8.22
C GLY A 60 -7.13 3.65 7.37
N ALA A 61 -6.14 4.52 7.15
CA ALA A 61 -6.37 5.74 6.37
C ALA A 61 -6.64 5.46 4.88
N TRP A 62 -5.94 4.49 4.30
CA TRP A 62 -6.19 4.05 2.93
C TRP A 62 -7.53 3.32 2.83
N SER A 63 -7.80 2.41 3.74
CA SER A 63 -9.10 1.73 3.85
C SER A 63 -10.27 2.71 3.97
N GLN A 64 -10.14 3.79 4.75
CA GLN A 64 -11.15 4.87 4.82
C GLN A 64 -11.34 5.58 3.46
N TYR A 65 -10.25 5.86 2.75
CA TYR A 65 -10.34 6.46 1.42
C TYR A 65 -11.03 5.53 0.43
N LEU A 66 -10.68 4.25 0.45
CA LEU A 66 -11.31 3.23 -0.40
C LEU A 66 -12.81 3.11 -0.12
N SER A 67 -13.21 3.00 1.15
CA SER A 67 -14.60 2.95 1.55
C SER A 67 -15.40 4.15 1.00
N ARG A 68 -14.87 5.37 1.15
CA ARG A 68 -15.53 6.60 0.65
C ARG A 68 -15.51 6.70 -0.87
N LYS A 69 -14.40 6.32 -1.51
CA LYS A 69 -14.20 6.45 -2.97
C LYS A 69 -15.07 5.48 -3.77
N LEU A 70 -15.29 4.29 -3.22
CA LEU A 70 -16.05 3.23 -3.87
C LEU A 70 -17.53 3.22 -3.48
N ALA A 71 -17.94 4.11 -2.56
CA ALA A 71 -19.33 4.23 -2.15
C ALA A 71 -20.22 4.76 -3.30
N ASP A 72 -21.44 4.26 -3.35
CA ASP A 72 -22.50 4.82 -4.20
C ASP A 72 -23.16 6.07 -3.57
N GLY A 73 -24.17 6.61 -4.24
CA GLY A 73 -24.91 7.78 -3.77
C GLY A 73 -25.61 7.60 -2.42
N ASP A 74 -25.86 6.37 -2.02
CA ASP A 74 -26.50 5.99 -0.76
C ASP A 74 -25.46 5.66 0.34
N GLY A 75 -24.16 5.75 0.01
CA GLY A 75 -23.06 5.48 0.92
C GLY A 75 -22.65 4.01 1.02
N ASN A 76 -23.27 3.10 0.27
CA ASN A 76 -22.91 1.69 0.29
C ASN A 76 -21.67 1.44 -0.57
N LEU A 77 -20.72 0.65 -0.03
CA LEU A 77 -19.53 0.24 -0.77
C LEU A 77 -19.94 -0.55 -2.03
N ARG A 78 -19.48 -0.09 -3.19
CA ARG A 78 -19.63 -0.79 -4.47
C ARG A 78 -18.30 -1.48 -4.80
N GLY A 79 -18.25 -2.79 -4.59
CA GLY A 79 -17.05 -3.61 -4.70
C GLY A 79 -16.68 -4.25 -3.36
N GLU A 80 -15.42 -4.59 -3.20
CA GLU A 80 -14.92 -5.24 -1.99
C GLU A 80 -13.54 -4.72 -1.63
N VAL A 81 -13.31 -4.48 -0.34
CA VAL A 81 -12.00 -4.08 0.19
C VAL A 81 -11.58 -5.08 1.27
N LEU A 82 -10.50 -5.79 1.00
CA LEU A 82 -9.84 -6.69 1.95
C LEU A 82 -8.59 -5.97 2.47
N ALA A 83 -8.57 -5.66 3.75
CA ALA A 83 -7.46 -4.99 4.42
C ALA A 83 -6.69 -5.96 5.30
N LEU A 84 -5.36 -5.89 5.29
CA LEU A 84 -4.51 -6.76 6.10
C LEU A 84 -3.41 -5.94 6.77
N ASP A 85 -3.20 -6.18 8.06
CA ASP A 85 -2.07 -5.61 8.81
C ASP A 85 -1.69 -6.51 9.99
N LEU A 86 -0.43 -6.46 10.38
CA LEU A 86 0.09 -7.07 11.61
C LEU A 86 -0.51 -6.42 12.87
N LEU A 87 -0.72 -5.10 12.80
CA LEU A 87 -1.26 -4.30 13.91
C LEU A 87 -2.79 -4.32 13.88
N PRO A 88 -3.46 -4.23 15.04
CA PRO A 88 -4.91 -4.09 15.08
C PRO A 88 -5.34 -2.78 14.41
N MET A 89 -6.50 -2.82 13.79
CA MET A 89 -7.11 -1.67 13.14
C MET A 89 -8.57 -1.54 13.60
N GLU A 90 -8.97 -0.33 13.98
CA GLU A 90 -10.38 -0.03 14.24
C GLU A 90 -11.21 -0.31 12.97
N PRO A 91 -12.44 -0.83 13.09
CA PRO A 91 -13.28 -1.14 11.93
C PRO A 91 -13.47 0.06 11.00
N VAL A 92 -13.44 -0.21 9.70
CA VAL A 92 -13.81 0.74 8.63
C VAL A 92 -15.02 0.17 7.92
N GLU A 93 -16.04 1.00 7.74
CA GLU A 93 -17.29 0.58 7.13
C GLU A 93 -17.09 0.01 5.71
N GLY A 94 -17.67 -1.17 5.46
CA GLY A 94 -17.55 -1.88 4.19
C GLY A 94 -16.19 -2.55 3.94
N VAL A 95 -15.24 -2.49 4.88
CA VAL A 95 -13.91 -3.10 4.75
C VAL A 95 -13.81 -4.36 5.60
N GLN A 96 -13.44 -5.46 4.98
CA GLN A 96 -13.11 -6.69 5.71
C GLN A 96 -11.63 -6.64 6.13
N PHE A 97 -11.39 -6.66 7.44
CA PHE A 97 -10.05 -6.61 8.00
C PHE A 97 -9.57 -7.98 8.47
N ILE A 98 -8.36 -8.34 8.10
CA ILE A 98 -7.64 -9.53 8.53
C ILE A 98 -6.42 -9.07 9.32
N GLN A 99 -6.35 -9.42 10.59
CA GLN A 99 -5.16 -9.15 11.39
C GLN A 99 -4.18 -10.31 11.29
N GLY A 100 -2.97 -10.04 10.81
CA GLY A 100 -1.92 -11.04 10.70
C GLY A 100 -0.68 -10.53 9.99
N ASP A 101 0.36 -11.34 10.01
CA ASP A 101 1.59 -11.08 9.29
C ASP A 101 1.47 -11.60 7.85
N PHE A 102 1.58 -10.72 6.86
CA PHE A 102 1.50 -11.10 5.44
C PHE A 102 2.59 -12.11 5.01
N ARG A 103 3.67 -12.23 5.80
CA ARG A 103 4.75 -13.20 5.58
C ARG A 103 4.40 -14.61 6.02
N GLU A 104 3.36 -14.76 6.84
CA GLU A 104 2.95 -16.06 7.39
C GLU A 104 1.94 -16.76 6.47
N PRO A 105 2.17 -18.05 6.14
CA PRO A 105 1.30 -18.81 5.24
C PRO A 105 -0.17 -18.85 5.69
N GLU A 106 -0.41 -18.90 6.99
CA GLU A 106 -1.76 -18.95 7.57
C GLU A 106 -2.53 -17.66 7.32
N THR A 107 -1.86 -16.51 7.41
CA THR A 107 -2.45 -15.19 7.12
C THR A 107 -2.74 -15.05 5.64
N LEU A 108 -1.80 -15.48 4.80
CA LEU A 108 -2.00 -15.48 3.35
C LEU A 108 -3.17 -16.39 2.95
N ALA A 109 -3.28 -17.57 3.55
CA ALA A 109 -4.40 -18.48 3.30
C ALA A 109 -5.76 -17.88 3.70
N GLN A 110 -5.84 -17.12 4.79
CA GLN A 110 -7.05 -16.38 5.18
C GLN A 110 -7.44 -15.33 4.14
N LEU A 111 -6.47 -14.54 3.65
CA LEU A 111 -6.69 -13.55 2.61
C LEU A 111 -7.15 -14.21 1.30
N GLU A 112 -6.52 -15.30 0.89
CA GLU A 112 -6.89 -16.07 -0.29
C GLU A 112 -8.28 -16.70 -0.16
N ALA A 113 -8.62 -17.22 1.02
CA ALA A 113 -9.95 -17.75 1.28
C ALA A 113 -11.05 -16.66 1.19
N ALA A 114 -10.76 -15.44 1.67
CA ALA A 114 -11.67 -14.31 1.55
C ALA A 114 -11.90 -13.88 0.10
N LEU A 115 -10.93 -14.05 -0.79
CA LEU A 115 -11.08 -13.80 -2.22
C LEU A 115 -12.00 -14.80 -2.93
N GLN A 116 -12.19 -16.00 -2.38
CA GLN A 116 -13.10 -17.04 -2.93
C GLN A 116 -12.81 -17.36 -4.41
N GLY A 117 -11.53 -17.36 -4.81
CA GLY A 117 -11.12 -17.61 -6.20
C GLY A 117 -11.34 -16.45 -7.17
N ARG A 118 -11.80 -15.28 -6.69
CA ARG A 118 -12.02 -14.10 -7.53
C ARG A 118 -10.71 -13.34 -7.76
N GLY A 119 -10.54 -12.84 -8.97
CA GLY A 119 -9.40 -11.98 -9.30
C GLY A 119 -9.50 -10.59 -8.65
N VAL A 120 -8.34 -10.02 -8.31
CA VAL A 120 -8.18 -8.70 -7.67
C VAL A 120 -7.98 -7.64 -8.75
N ASP A 121 -8.64 -6.50 -8.62
CA ASP A 121 -8.46 -5.37 -9.54
C ASP A 121 -7.24 -4.52 -9.15
N VAL A 122 -7.06 -4.27 -7.86
CA VAL A 122 -5.95 -3.44 -7.36
C VAL A 122 -5.38 -4.03 -6.07
N VAL A 123 -4.07 -4.19 -6.04
CA VAL A 123 -3.31 -4.47 -4.82
C VAL A 123 -2.56 -3.21 -4.41
N LEU A 124 -2.81 -2.73 -3.21
CA LEU A 124 -2.14 -1.60 -2.58
C LEU A 124 -1.26 -2.10 -1.45
N SER A 125 -0.06 -1.53 -1.28
CA SER A 125 0.82 -1.87 -0.18
C SER A 125 1.53 -0.64 0.37
N ASP A 126 1.14 -0.21 1.58
CA ASP A 126 1.89 0.79 2.38
C ASP A 126 2.74 0.10 3.47
N MET A 127 3.00 -1.20 3.31
CA MET A 127 3.84 -1.96 4.25
C MET A 127 5.23 -1.34 4.37
N ALA A 128 5.78 -1.34 5.58
CA ALA A 128 7.18 -1.01 5.84
C ALA A 128 7.73 -1.96 6.90
N PRO A 129 8.95 -2.47 6.73
CA PRO A 129 9.56 -3.25 7.78
C PRO A 129 9.93 -2.37 8.98
N ASN A 130 10.06 -2.98 10.15
CA ASN A 130 10.71 -2.33 11.28
C ASN A 130 12.18 -2.11 10.92
N LEU A 131 12.57 -0.84 10.74
CA LEU A 131 13.92 -0.45 10.38
C LEU A 131 14.84 -0.63 11.59
N SER A 132 15.94 -1.36 11.39
CA SER A 132 16.96 -1.60 12.40
C SER A 132 18.02 -0.49 12.47
N GLY A 133 18.09 0.35 11.42
CA GLY A 133 19.14 1.33 11.20
C GLY A 133 20.38 0.75 10.52
N ILE A 134 20.41 -0.55 10.22
CA ILE A 134 21.47 -1.22 9.46
C ILE A 134 21.01 -1.25 7.99
N ALA A 135 21.61 -0.41 7.14
CA ALA A 135 21.15 -0.14 5.79
C ALA A 135 20.98 -1.41 4.93
N SER A 136 21.91 -2.37 5.00
CA SER A 136 21.82 -3.63 4.24
C SER A 136 20.67 -4.53 4.70
N ALA A 137 20.49 -4.66 6.03
CA ALA A 137 19.41 -5.47 6.59
C ALA A 137 18.03 -4.85 6.30
N ASP A 138 17.93 -3.52 6.41
CA ASP A 138 16.68 -2.80 6.14
C ASP A 138 16.33 -2.86 4.65
N ALA A 139 17.32 -2.74 3.76
CA ALA A 139 17.13 -2.88 2.33
C ALA A 139 16.64 -4.29 1.94
N ALA A 140 17.22 -5.35 2.53
CA ALA A 140 16.77 -6.73 2.29
C ALA A 140 15.32 -6.99 2.77
N ARG A 141 14.92 -6.39 3.90
CA ARG A 141 13.53 -6.49 4.39
C ARG A 141 12.54 -5.77 3.47
N ILE A 142 12.91 -4.61 2.94
CA ILE A 142 12.10 -3.86 1.98
C ILE A 142 11.93 -4.67 0.70
N GLU A 143 13.03 -5.24 0.19
CA GLU A 143 13.03 -6.10 -0.98
C GLU A 143 12.11 -7.31 -0.79
N HIS A 144 12.21 -8.00 0.34
CA HIS A 144 11.38 -9.15 0.65
C HIS A 144 9.86 -8.82 0.66
N LEU A 145 9.45 -7.69 1.25
CA LEU A 145 8.05 -7.26 1.22
C LEU A 145 7.58 -6.92 -0.20
N ALA A 146 8.46 -6.37 -1.03
CA ALA A 146 8.16 -6.11 -2.44
C ALA A 146 7.97 -7.42 -3.22
N ASP A 147 8.83 -8.42 -2.97
CA ASP A 147 8.72 -9.74 -3.62
C ASP A 147 7.43 -10.46 -3.25
N LEU A 148 7.07 -10.49 -1.96
CA LEU A 148 5.80 -11.07 -1.53
C LEU A 148 4.59 -10.37 -2.17
N SER A 149 4.64 -9.05 -2.30
CA SER A 149 3.59 -8.29 -2.97
C SER A 149 3.51 -8.61 -4.48
N LEU A 150 4.66 -8.81 -5.14
CA LEU A 150 4.74 -9.22 -6.55
C LEU A 150 4.23 -10.66 -6.75
N GLU A 151 4.57 -11.58 -5.86
CA GLU A 151 4.08 -12.97 -5.91
C GLU A 151 2.55 -13.03 -5.74
N PHE A 152 2.02 -12.30 -4.76
CA PHE A 152 0.58 -12.20 -4.56
C PHE A 152 -0.11 -11.59 -5.79
N ALA A 153 0.42 -10.50 -6.32
CA ALA A 153 -0.10 -9.84 -7.51
C ALA A 153 -0.09 -10.77 -8.74
N ARG A 154 0.98 -11.54 -8.94
CA ARG A 154 1.08 -12.51 -10.05
C ARG A 154 -0.01 -13.59 -9.98
N LYS A 155 -0.39 -13.99 -8.78
CA LYS A 155 -1.40 -15.04 -8.56
C LYS A 155 -2.83 -14.52 -8.70
N TRP A 156 -3.08 -13.29 -8.24
CA TRP A 156 -4.45 -12.82 -7.99
C TRP A 156 -4.88 -11.61 -8.82
N LEU A 157 -3.97 -10.84 -9.43
CA LEU A 157 -4.38 -9.70 -10.26
C LEU A 157 -5.05 -10.16 -11.55
N LYS A 158 -6.10 -9.45 -11.92
CA LYS A 158 -6.70 -9.52 -13.25
C LYS A 158 -5.76 -8.93 -14.31
N ASP A 159 -6.00 -9.25 -15.60
CA ASP A 159 -5.14 -8.79 -16.72
C ASP A 159 -5.09 -7.26 -16.86
N ASP A 160 -6.12 -6.55 -16.41
CA ASP A 160 -6.19 -5.09 -16.36
C ASP A 160 -5.86 -4.52 -14.97
N GLY A 161 -5.39 -5.38 -14.06
CA GLY A 161 -5.12 -5.04 -12.67
C GLY A 161 -3.90 -4.15 -12.45
N ALA A 162 -3.78 -3.65 -11.23
CA ALA A 162 -2.70 -2.77 -10.80
C ALA A 162 -2.09 -3.20 -9.46
N LEU A 163 -0.77 -3.06 -9.33
CA LEU A 163 -0.03 -3.18 -8.07
C LEU A 163 0.63 -1.85 -7.73
N LEU A 164 0.32 -1.29 -6.58
CA LEU A 164 0.99 -0.12 -6.01
C LEU A 164 1.69 -0.50 -4.72
N ILE A 165 2.99 -0.36 -4.65
CA ILE A 165 3.74 -0.60 -3.42
C ILE A 165 4.54 0.63 -2.98
N LYS A 166 4.65 0.82 -1.67
CA LYS A 166 5.66 1.69 -1.09
C LYS A 166 7.03 1.03 -1.14
N SER A 167 8.03 1.79 -1.52
CA SER A 167 9.43 1.40 -1.49
C SER A 167 10.29 2.57 -1.00
N PHE A 168 11.59 2.36 -0.96
CA PHE A 168 12.56 3.39 -0.58
C PHE A 168 13.72 3.39 -1.55
N HIS A 169 14.29 4.56 -1.82
CA HIS A 169 15.54 4.67 -2.57
C HIS A 169 16.70 4.06 -1.76
N THR A 170 16.88 2.75 -1.88
CA THR A 170 17.94 1.95 -1.28
C THR A 170 18.79 1.32 -2.36
N GLY A 171 19.85 0.61 -1.97
CA GLY A 171 20.72 -0.10 -2.93
C GLY A 171 20.00 -1.13 -3.82
N TYR A 172 18.86 -1.66 -3.39
CA TYR A 172 18.06 -2.65 -4.13
C TYR A 172 16.88 -2.05 -4.92
N PHE A 173 16.69 -0.73 -4.87
CA PHE A 173 15.55 -0.07 -5.53
C PHE A 173 15.44 -0.39 -7.03
N SER A 174 16.57 -0.31 -7.75
CA SER A 174 16.60 -0.61 -9.19
C SER A 174 16.24 -2.07 -9.48
N GLN A 175 16.59 -2.99 -8.60
CA GLN A 175 16.27 -4.42 -8.74
C GLN A 175 14.77 -4.64 -8.57
N ILE A 176 14.13 -3.99 -7.58
CA ILE A 176 12.68 -4.05 -7.40
C ILE A 176 11.96 -3.50 -8.64
N VAL A 177 12.38 -2.32 -9.14
CA VAL A 177 11.80 -1.73 -10.36
C VAL A 177 11.97 -2.67 -11.57
N ASN A 178 13.10 -3.34 -11.71
CA ASN A 178 13.29 -4.31 -12.81
C ASN A 178 12.36 -5.51 -12.69
N ARG A 179 12.13 -6.05 -11.49
CA ARG A 179 11.12 -7.12 -11.27
C ARG A 179 9.70 -6.66 -11.66
N PHE A 180 9.34 -5.41 -11.34
CA PHE A 180 8.08 -4.84 -11.82
C PHE A 180 8.02 -4.79 -13.35
N LYS A 181 9.11 -4.37 -14.03
CA LYS A 181 9.15 -4.33 -15.50
C LYS A 181 9.06 -5.71 -16.15
N LEU A 182 9.50 -6.76 -15.45
CA LEU A 182 9.30 -8.14 -15.92
C LEU A 182 7.83 -8.56 -15.82
N GLN A 183 7.12 -8.15 -14.79
CA GLN A 183 5.75 -8.59 -14.50
C GLN A 183 4.65 -7.70 -15.10
N PHE A 184 4.90 -6.40 -15.32
CA PHE A 184 3.91 -5.42 -15.77
C PHE A 184 4.26 -4.79 -17.10
N LYS A 185 3.23 -4.46 -17.93
CA LYS A 185 3.40 -3.77 -19.21
C LYS A 185 3.81 -2.31 -19.02
N THR A 186 3.34 -1.68 -17.94
CA THR A 186 3.69 -0.28 -17.59
C THR A 186 4.15 -0.21 -16.14
N VAL A 187 5.29 0.45 -15.91
CA VAL A 187 5.83 0.67 -14.56
C VAL A 187 6.15 2.14 -14.38
N LYS A 188 5.68 2.72 -13.28
CA LYS A 188 5.92 4.11 -12.91
C LYS A 188 6.49 4.20 -11.50
N THR A 189 7.44 5.11 -11.31
CA THR A 189 7.95 5.49 -9.99
C THR A 189 7.38 6.84 -9.62
N ILE A 190 6.76 6.96 -8.45
CA ILE A 190 5.99 8.11 -8.04
C ILE A 190 6.47 8.58 -6.67
N LYS A 191 6.72 9.87 -6.54
CA LYS A 191 6.94 10.52 -5.24
C LYS A 191 5.80 11.50 -4.99
N PRO A 192 4.76 11.09 -4.21
CA PRO A 192 3.65 12.00 -3.89
C PRO A 192 4.12 13.22 -3.11
N LYS A 193 3.49 14.37 -3.32
CA LYS A 193 3.74 15.61 -2.55
C LYS A 193 3.46 15.42 -1.06
N ALA A 194 2.55 14.51 -0.74
CA ALA A 194 2.27 14.12 0.62
C ALA A 194 3.41 13.28 1.26
N SER A 195 4.40 12.79 0.52
CA SER A 195 5.63 12.25 1.11
C SER A 195 6.50 13.39 1.62
N ARG A 196 7.17 13.17 2.77
CA ARG A 196 8.11 14.20 3.29
C ARG A 196 9.30 14.31 2.36
N ASP A 197 9.74 15.54 2.08
CA ASP A 197 10.85 15.82 1.14
C ASP A 197 12.14 15.06 1.49
N ARG A 198 12.46 15.00 2.79
CA ARG A 198 13.65 14.28 3.30
C ARG A 198 13.50 12.75 3.35
N SER A 199 12.30 12.21 3.14
CA SER A 199 12.08 10.77 3.13
C SER A 199 12.56 10.17 1.82
N ALA A 200 13.29 9.05 1.90
CA ALA A 200 13.64 8.24 0.73
C ALA A 200 12.44 7.43 0.18
N GLU A 201 11.25 7.60 0.75
CA GLU A 201 10.02 6.93 0.34
C GLU A 201 9.62 7.30 -1.08
N VAL A 202 9.28 6.29 -1.86
CA VAL A 202 8.71 6.37 -3.21
C VAL A 202 7.68 5.28 -3.38
N PHE A 203 6.81 5.42 -4.37
CA PHE A 203 5.87 4.37 -4.76
C PHE A 203 6.21 3.80 -6.12
N ILE A 204 6.05 2.49 -6.29
CA ILE A 204 6.18 1.80 -7.58
C ILE A 204 4.79 1.32 -7.97
N LEU A 205 4.34 1.76 -9.14
CA LEU A 205 3.06 1.37 -9.73
C LEU A 205 3.31 0.50 -10.95
N GLY A 206 2.83 -0.74 -10.89
CA GLY A 206 2.75 -1.67 -12.02
C GLY A 206 1.32 -1.74 -12.54
N LEU A 207 1.14 -1.60 -13.84
CA LEU A 207 -0.16 -1.67 -14.51
C LEU A 207 -0.12 -2.76 -15.58
N TYR A 208 -1.25 -3.43 -15.75
CA TYR A 208 -1.48 -4.45 -16.76
C TYR A 208 -0.46 -5.58 -16.64
N PRO A 209 -0.71 -6.59 -15.78
CA PRO A 209 0.16 -7.76 -15.67
C PRO A 209 0.44 -8.39 -17.05
N LYS A 210 1.63 -8.88 -17.24
CA LYS A 210 2.01 -9.66 -18.42
C LYS A 210 1.60 -11.10 -18.21
N ASP A 211 1.20 -11.77 -19.27
CA ASP A 211 0.89 -13.19 -19.24
C ASP A 211 2.08 -14.00 -18.73
N ALA A 212 1.83 -14.94 -17.82
CA ALA A 212 2.87 -15.79 -17.25
C ALA A 212 3.62 -16.62 -18.33
N ALA A 213 2.98 -16.89 -19.46
CA ALA A 213 3.58 -17.62 -20.59
C ALA A 213 4.64 -16.80 -21.36
N ALA A 214 4.62 -15.47 -21.27
CA ALA A 214 5.57 -14.59 -21.96
C ALA A 214 6.88 -14.36 -21.19
N GLN A 215 7.08 -15.02 -20.06
CA GLN A 215 8.24 -14.83 -19.17
C GLN A 215 9.31 -15.94 -19.29
N ILE A 216 9.14 -16.89 -20.22
CA ILE A 216 10.03 -18.08 -20.37
C ILE A 216 10.86 -18.01 -21.68
N GLU A 217 10.98 -16.86 -22.32
CA GLU A 217 11.90 -16.65 -23.45
C GLU A 217 13.16 -15.87 -23.06
#